data_1ae74920814d8718a3c2f033021c669c
#
_entry.id   1ae74920814d8718a3c2f033021c669c
#
_cell.length_a   1.000
_cell.length_b   1.000
_cell.length_c   1.000
_cell.angle_alpha   90.00
_cell.angle_beta   90.00
_cell.angle_gamma   90.00
#
_symmetry.space_group_name_H-M   'P 1'
#
loop_
_entity.id
_entity.type
_entity.pdbx_description
1 polymer ?
#
loop_
_entity_poly.entity_id
_entity_poly.type
_entity_poly.pdbx_seq_one_letter_code
_entity_poly.pdbx_strand_id
1 'polypeptide(L)'
;MVDIDALAAAIKSGHLGGAAIDVFPVEPKSNDDEFVSALRGLDNVLLTPHIGGSTQEAQANIGIEVASKLVKYSDNGSTLSAVNFPEVSLPGTENTHRYMHIHQNKPGVLNAINQIFMKDHINIIGQYLQTDPELGYVVMDVQSENPELALSLLKEVPGTIRTRVIY
;
A
#
# COMPACT_ATOMS: atom_id res chain seq x y z
N MET A 1 5.57 5.35 -16.58
CA MET A 1 6.07 6.62 -17.13
C MET A 1 5.52 6.78 -18.53
N VAL A 2 5.16 7.99 -18.96
CA VAL A 2 4.62 8.27 -20.30
C VAL A 2 5.79 8.37 -21.29
N ASP A 3 5.63 7.79 -22.48
CA ASP A 3 6.56 8.00 -23.60
C ASP A 3 6.33 9.40 -24.15
N ILE A 4 7.31 10.27 -23.96
CA ILE A 4 7.23 11.71 -24.29
C ILE A 4 7.20 11.96 -25.79
N ASP A 5 7.91 11.17 -26.59
CA ASP A 5 7.95 11.33 -28.04
C ASP A 5 6.64 10.87 -28.67
N ALA A 6 6.10 9.73 -28.21
CA ALA A 6 4.78 9.27 -28.63
C ALA A 6 3.66 10.25 -28.23
N LEU A 7 3.74 10.83 -27.03
CA LEU A 7 2.80 11.85 -26.58
C LEU A 7 2.86 13.11 -27.46
N ALA A 8 4.07 13.60 -27.74
CA ALA A 8 4.26 14.76 -28.60
C ALA A 8 3.72 14.52 -30.02
N ALA A 9 3.93 13.33 -30.59
CA ALA A 9 3.38 12.95 -31.90
C ALA A 9 1.84 12.92 -31.86
N ALA A 10 1.22 12.35 -30.82
CA ALA A 10 -0.22 12.31 -30.67
C ALA A 10 -0.88 13.69 -30.55
N ILE A 11 -0.19 14.63 -29.85
CA ILE A 11 -0.67 16.02 -29.72
C ILE A 11 -0.52 16.76 -31.06
N LYS A 12 0.63 16.64 -31.74
CA LYS A 12 0.89 17.28 -33.02
C LYS A 12 -0.07 16.80 -34.14
N SER A 13 -0.50 15.54 -34.09
CA SER A 13 -1.48 14.97 -35.02
C SER A 13 -2.92 15.37 -34.71
N GLY A 14 -3.18 16.00 -33.56
CA GLY A 14 -4.54 16.32 -33.09
C GLY A 14 -5.31 15.13 -32.53
N HIS A 15 -4.64 13.97 -32.34
CA HIS A 15 -5.24 12.81 -31.68
C HIS A 15 -5.55 13.09 -30.22
N LEU A 16 -4.64 13.83 -29.52
CA LEU A 16 -4.86 14.37 -28.19
C LEU A 16 -5.02 15.88 -28.24
N GLY A 17 -6.01 16.41 -27.54
CA GLY A 17 -6.30 17.84 -27.47
C GLY A 17 -5.28 18.64 -26.65
N GLY A 18 -4.49 17.99 -25.79
CA GLY A 18 -3.45 18.59 -24.95
C GLY A 18 -2.98 17.65 -23.85
N ALA A 19 -2.00 18.12 -23.06
CA ALA A 19 -1.46 17.36 -21.92
C ALA A 19 -0.96 18.28 -20.82
N ALA A 20 -0.89 17.78 -19.59
CA ALA A 20 -0.17 18.36 -18.47
C ALA A 20 0.84 17.33 -17.95
N ILE A 21 2.12 17.68 -17.92
CA ILE A 21 3.21 16.78 -17.56
C ILE A 21 4.08 17.43 -16.49
N ASP A 22 4.29 16.71 -15.38
CA ASP A 22 5.13 17.13 -14.26
C ASP A 22 6.43 16.31 -14.14
N VAL A 23 6.46 15.07 -14.71
CA VAL A 23 7.58 14.13 -14.59
C VAL A 23 8.15 13.80 -15.94
N PHE A 24 9.48 13.88 -16.09
CA PHE A 24 10.17 13.69 -17.35
C PHE A 24 11.24 12.59 -17.27
N PRO A 25 11.53 11.87 -18.36
CA PRO A 25 12.61 10.86 -18.39
C PRO A 25 13.98 11.40 -18.04
N VAL A 26 14.25 12.65 -18.44
CA VAL A 26 15.46 13.40 -18.13
C VAL A 26 15.06 14.75 -17.57
N GLU A 27 15.44 14.99 -16.32
CA GLU A 27 15.16 16.24 -15.61
C GLU A 27 16.47 16.99 -15.32
N PRO A 28 16.48 18.34 -15.43
CA PRO A 28 17.61 19.15 -15.03
C PRO A 28 17.99 18.90 -13.56
N LYS A 29 19.30 18.78 -13.29
CA LYS A 29 19.81 18.60 -11.92
C LYS A 29 20.07 19.92 -11.22
N SER A 30 20.16 21.00 -11.98
CA SER A 30 20.41 22.37 -11.50
C SER A 30 19.67 23.39 -12.36
N ASN A 31 19.61 24.63 -11.89
CA ASN A 31 19.03 25.73 -12.64
C ASN A 31 19.86 26.13 -13.88
N ASP A 32 21.09 25.67 -13.96
CA ASP A 32 22.01 25.96 -15.08
C ASP A 32 21.89 24.92 -16.20
N ASP A 33 21.20 23.79 -15.95
CA ASP A 33 21.02 22.75 -16.94
C ASP A 33 19.83 23.09 -17.87
N GLU A 34 20.04 22.90 -19.18
CA GLU A 34 18.96 23.09 -20.14
C GLU A 34 17.95 21.98 -20.06
N PHE A 35 16.65 22.35 -19.91
CA PHE A 35 15.55 21.41 -20.04
C PHE A 35 15.21 21.16 -21.51
N VAL A 36 15.40 19.93 -21.99
CA VAL A 36 15.10 19.50 -23.35
C VAL A 36 13.96 18.51 -23.35
N SER A 37 12.90 18.82 -24.10
CA SER A 37 11.73 17.92 -24.25
C SER A 37 11.04 18.17 -25.57
N ALA A 38 10.53 17.10 -26.21
CA ALA A 38 9.74 17.16 -27.43
C ALA A 38 8.39 17.90 -27.25
N LEU A 39 7.98 18.13 -26.00
CA LEU A 39 6.76 18.83 -25.62
C LEU A 39 6.92 20.35 -25.52
N ARG A 40 8.15 20.86 -25.52
CA ARG A 40 8.39 22.32 -25.47
C ARG A 40 7.83 23.02 -26.72
N GLY A 41 7.19 24.17 -26.51
CA GLY A 41 6.64 24.98 -27.59
C GLY A 41 5.33 24.46 -28.19
N LEU A 42 4.70 23.46 -27.58
CA LEU A 42 3.34 23.07 -27.93
C LEU A 42 2.34 23.89 -27.09
N ASP A 43 1.48 24.67 -27.74
CA ASP A 43 0.59 25.65 -27.09
C ASP A 43 -0.49 25.00 -26.17
N ASN A 44 -0.80 23.74 -26.43
CA ASN A 44 -1.78 22.96 -25.69
C ASN A 44 -1.14 21.99 -24.67
N VAL A 45 0.10 22.26 -24.25
CA VAL A 45 0.82 21.46 -23.26
C VAL A 45 1.25 22.33 -22.08
N LEU A 46 0.88 21.88 -20.86
CA LEU A 46 1.34 22.44 -19.60
C LEU A 46 2.51 21.58 -19.07
N LEU A 47 3.65 22.21 -18.81
CA LEU A 47 4.82 21.58 -18.19
C LEU A 47 5.06 22.20 -16.82
N THR A 48 5.23 21.37 -15.79
CA THR A 48 5.55 21.82 -14.44
C THR A 48 6.91 21.25 -13.98
N PRO A 49 7.62 21.90 -13.05
CA PRO A 49 9.02 21.60 -12.75
C PRO A 49 9.25 20.46 -11.76
N HIS A 50 8.29 19.56 -11.54
CA HIS A 50 8.38 18.38 -10.65
C HIS A 50 8.87 18.73 -9.23
N ILE A 51 8.34 19.79 -8.64
CA ILE A 51 8.74 20.25 -7.30
C ILE A 51 7.82 19.80 -6.16
N GLY A 52 6.78 19.02 -6.45
CA GLY A 52 5.79 18.60 -5.45
C GLY A 52 6.36 17.89 -4.23
N GLY A 53 7.47 17.16 -4.40
CA GLY A 53 8.19 16.50 -3.32
C GLY A 53 9.51 17.18 -2.90
N SER A 54 9.90 18.31 -3.50
CA SER A 54 11.24 18.86 -3.38
C SER A 54 11.35 20.07 -2.46
N THR A 55 10.22 20.66 -2.04
CA THR A 55 10.22 21.77 -1.09
C THR A 55 10.48 21.27 0.35
N GLN A 56 11.05 22.13 1.21
CA GLN A 56 11.28 21.77 2.62
C GLN A 56 9.98 21.38 3.34
N GLU A 57 8.89 22.08 3.06
CA GLU A 57 7.56 21.76 3.63
C GLU A 57 7.04 20.40 3.13
N ALA A 58 7.18 20.10 1.84
CA ALA A 58 6.79 18.82 1.27
C ALA A 58 7.59 17.68 1.90
N GLN A 59 8.91 17.82 2.05
CA GLN A 59 9.77 16.82 2.67
C GLN A 59 9.37 16.56 4.14
N ALA A 60 9.09 17.62 4.92
CA ALA A 60 8.62 17.50 6.29
C ALA A 60 7.26 16.78 6.36
N ASN A 61 6.30 17.17 5.52
CA ASN A 61 4.97 16.58 5.48
C ASN A 61 5.00 15.11 5.02
N ILE A 62 5.80 14.76 4.01
CA ILE A 62 6.03 13.39 3.57
C ILE A 62 6.63 12.55 4.71
N GLY A 63 7.62 13.09 5.44
CA GLY A 63 8.21 12.42 6.58
C GLY A 63 7.19 12.10 7.68
N ILE A 64 6.34 13.06 8.03
CA ILE A 64 5.27 12.88 9.03
C ILE A 64 4.24 11.85 8.55
N GLU A 65 3.81 11.94 7.29
CA GLU A 65 2.82 11.04 6.71
C GLU A 65 3.32 9.59 6.68
N VAL A 66 4.56 9.37 6.20
CA VAL A 66 5.18 8.04 6.16
C VAL A 66 5.36 7.49 7.58
N ALA A 67 5.90 8.29 8.52
CA ALA A 67 6.07 7.89 9.90
C ALA A 67 4.72 7.51 10.54
N SER A 68 3.68 8.29 10.32
CA SER A 68 2.34 8.02 10.85
C SER A 68 1.76 6.70 10.32
N LYS A 69 2.00 6.37 9.05
CA LYS A 69 1.59 5.07 8.46
C LYS A 69 2.36 3.89 9.04
N LEU A 70 3.67 4.05 9.25
CA LEU A 70 4.49 3.02 9.90
C LEU A 70 4.06 2.77 11.34
N VAL A 71 3.75 3.83 12.10
CA VAL A 71 3.20 3.72 13.45
C VAL A 71 1.87 2.98 13.43
N LYS A 72 0.94 3.35 12.56
CA LYS A 72 -0.35 2.65 12.42
C LYS A 72 -0.18 1.17 12.06
N TYR A 73 0.74 0.85 11.14
CA TYR A 73 1.05 -0.54 10.85
C TYR A 73 1.62 -1.28 12.07
N SER A 74 2.52 -0.63 12.82
CA SER A 74 3.09 -1.19 14.04
C SER A 74 2.04 -1.44 15.11
N ASP A 75 1.16 -0.48 15.34
CA ASP A 75 0.23 -0.47 16.48
C ASP A 75 -1.06 -1.25 16.21
N ASN A 76 -1.53 -1.29 14.96
CA ASN A 76 -2.82 -1.91 14.65
C ASN A 76 -2.86 -2.72 13.33
N GLY A 77 -1.74 -2.86 12.64
CA GLY A 77 -1.66 -3.62 11.40
C GLY A 77 -2.28 -2.94 10.18
N SER A 78 -2.63 -1.64 10.25
CA SER A 78 -3.18 -0.93 9.11
C SER A 78 -2.16 -0.78 7.97
N THR A 79 -2.59 -1.11 6.76
CA THR A 79 -1.81 -0.93 5.53
C THR A 79 -2.44 0.12 4.61
N LEU A 80 -3.18 1.05 5.20
CA LEU A 80 -3.90 2.10 4.48
C LEU A 80 -2.94 2.89 3.57
N SER A 81 -3.32 3.03 2.30
CA SER A 81 -2.54 3.65 1.22
C SER A 81 -1.28 2.88 0.80
N ALA A 82 -1.14 1.61 1.12
CA ALA A 82 -0.12 0.76 0.52
C ALA A 82 -0.42 0.54 -0.98
N VAL A 83 0.58 0.74 -1.84
CA VAL A 83 0.41 0.60 -3.30
C VAL A 83 0.92 -0.74 -3.84
N ASN A 84 1.69 -1.47 -3.04
CA ASN A 84 2.33 -2.75 -3.39
C ASN A 84 2.03 -3.87 -2.39
N PHE A 85 0.94 -3.72 -1.64
CA PHE A 85 0.49 -4.69 -0.65
C PHE A 85 -1.03 -4.53 -0.45
N PRO A 86 -1.79 -5.61 -0.11
CA PRO A 86 -3.22 -5.52 0.15
C PRO A 86 -3.56 -4.47 1.23
N GLU A 87 -4.47 -3.58 0.91
CA GLU A 87 -4.85 -2.48 1.80
C GLU A 87 -5.92 -2.94 2.79
N VAL A 88 -5.58 -2.92 4.09
CA VAL A 88 -6.45 -3.29 5.20
C VAL A 88 -6.41 -2.22 6.27
N SER A 89 -7.57 -1.87 6.80
CA SER A 89 -7.73 -1.08 8.02
C SER A 89 -8.95 -1.61 8.79
N LEU A 90 -8.70 -2.16 9.97
CA LEU A 90 -9.74 -2.64 10.88
C LEU A 90 -9.70 -1.78 12.14
N PRO A 91 -10.80 -1.11 12.53
CA PRO A 91 -10.88 -0.40 13.80
C PRO A 91 -10.54 -1.31 14.97
N GLY A 92 -9.79 -0.79 15.96
CA GLY A 92 -9.43 -1.56 17.15
C GLY A 92 -10.66 -1.88 18.00
N THR A 93 -10.69 -3.08 18.59
CA THR A 93 -11.72 -3.50 19.54
C THR A 93 -11.06 -3.68 20.91
N GLU A 94 -11.62 -3.07 21.94
CA GLU A 94 -11.12 -3.20 23.30
C GLU A 94 -11.23 -4.64 23.82
N ASN A 95 -10.29 -5.02 24.68
CA ASN A 95 -10.24 -6.35 25.31
C ASN A 95 -10.14 -7.51 24.29
N THR A 96 -9.43 -7.30 23.20
CA THR A 96 -9.13 -8.30 22.17
C THR A 96 -7.65 -8.39 21.90
N HIS A 97 -7.21 -9.54 21.38
CA HIS A 97 -5.89 -9.70 20.79
C HIS A 97 -6.02 -9.58 19.27
N ARG A 98 -5.19 -8.75 18.65
CA ARG A 98 -5.20 -8.55 17.21
C ARG A 98 -4.15 -9.41 16.54
N TYR A 99 -4.58 -10.28 15.64
CA TYR A 99 -3.71 -11.10 14.80
C TYR A 99 -3.63 -10.52 13.40
N MET A 100 -2.43 -10.45 12.88
CA MET A 100 -2.14 -10.14 11.50
C MET A 100 -1.54 -11.37 10.84
N HIS A 101 -2.09 -11.78 9.71
CA HIS A 101 -1.65 -12.96 8.99
C HIS A 101 -1.49 -12.65 7.50
N ILE A 102 -0.26 -12.80 7.01
CA ILE A 102 0.09 -12.66 5.61
C ILE A 102 0.28 -14.07 5.04
N HIS A 103 -0.38 -14.36 3.93
CA HIS A 103 -0.36 -15.67 3.32
C HIS A 103 -0.37 -15.61 1.79
N GLN A 104 0.00 -16.71 1.15
CA GLN A 104 -0.21 -16.89 -0.29
C GLN A 104 -1.72 -16.88 -0.59
N ASN A 105 -2.15 -16.17 -1.62
CA ASN A 105 -3.56 -16.13 -2.02
C ASN A 105 -3.96 -17.46 -2.69
N LYS A 106 -4.31 -18.44 -1.84
CA LYS A 106 -4.73 -19.78 -2.28
C LYS A 106 -6.08 -20.15 -1.68
N PRO A 107 -6.93 -20.89 -2.42
CA PRO A 107 -8.19 -21.40 -1.87
C PRO A 107 -7.97 -22.21 -0.60
N GLY A 108 -8.83 -21.99 0.40
CA GLY A 108 -8.82 -22.73 1.66
C GLY A 108 -7.98 -22.15 2.79
N VAL A 109 -7.07 -21.21 2.53
CA VAL A 109 -6.22 -20.62 3.59
C VAL A 109 -7.04 -19.92 4.65
N LEU A 110 -7.99 -19.04 4.27
CA LEU A 110 -8.87 -18.38 5.23
C LEU A 110 -9.70 -19.36 6.06
N ASN A 111 -10.18 -20.44 5.42
CA ASN A 111 -10.90 -21.50 6.15
C ASN A 111 -10.00 -22.19 7.18
N ALA A 112 -8.75 -22.50 6.83
CA ALA A 112 -7.77 -23.09 7.76
C ALA A 112 -7.48 -22.17 8.95
N ILE A 113 -7.34 -20.84 8.71
CA ILE A 113 -7.18 -19.83 9.76
C ILE A 113 -8.40 -19.85 10.70
N ASN A 114 -9.62 -19.79 10.16
CA ASN A 114 -10.84 -19.75 10.96
C ASN A 114 -11.07 -21.03 11.75
N GLN A 115 -10.65 -22.18 11.22
CA GLN A 115 -10.75 -23.47 11.92
C GLN A 115 -9.90 -23.53 13.19
N ILE A 116 -8.78 -22.81 13.26
CA ILE A 116 -7.95 -22.72 14.47
C ILE A 116 -8.77 -22.13 15.61
N PHE A 117 -9.39 -20.98 15.38
CA PHE A 117 -10.19 -20.30 16.39
C PHE A 117 -11.46 -21.08 16.75
N MET A 118 -12.09 -21.73 15.76
CA MET A 118 -13.27 -22.57 15.98
C MET A 118 -12.98 -23.77 16.88
N LYS A 119 -11.85 -24.47 16.67
CA LYS A 119 -11.47 -25.66 17.46
C LYS A 119 -11.23 -25.34 18.93
N ASP A 120 -10.67 -24.18 19.20
CA ASP A 120 -10.37 -23.72 20.56
C ASP A 120 -11.50 -22.87 21.16
N HIS A 121 -12.68 -22.85 20.51
CA HIS A 121 -13.86 -22.07 20.92
C HIS A 121 -13.56 -20.56 21.09
N ILE A 122 -12.61 -20.03 20.34
CA ILE A 122 -12.24 -18.63 20.38
C ILE A 122 -13.17 -17.82 19.47
N ASN A 123 -13.75 -16.76 20.02
CA ASN A 123 -14.66 -15.89 19.27
C ASN A 123 -13.87 -14.84 18.47
N ILE A 124 -14.16 -14.74 17.16
CA ILE A 124 -13.66 -13.68 16.30
C ILE A 124 -14.64 -12.52 16.38
N ILE A 125 -14.20 -11.38 16.89
CA ILE A 125 -15.01 -10.17 17.05
C ILE A 125 -15.02 -9.34 15.77
N GLY A 126 -13.87 -9.26 15.10
CA GLY A 126 -13.71 -8.55 13.83
C GLY A 126 -12.72 -9.28 12.94
N GLN A 127 -12.99 -9.29 11.65
CA GLN A 127 -12.10 -9.87 10.66
C GLN A 127 -12.20 -9.10 9.35
N TYR A 128 -11.06 -8.72 8.81
CA TYR A 128 -10.99 -8.10 7.50
C TYR A 128 -9.87 -8.75 6.68
N LEU A 129 -10.22 -9.21 5.49
CA LEU A 129 -9.30 -9.82 4.52
C LEU A 129 -9.28 -8.98 3.26
N GLN A 130 -8.10 -8.69 2.76
CA GLN A 130 -7.87 -8.18 1.42
C GLN A 130 -6.84 -9.04 0.71
N THR A 131 -7.02 -9.25 -0.59
CA THR A 131 -6.11 -10.05 -1.41
C THR A 131 -5.71 -9.28 -2.67
N ASP A 132 -4.50 -9.55 -3.12
CA ASP A 132 -4.06 -9.32 -4.49
C ASP A 132 -3.87 -10.67 -5.22
N PRO A 133 -3.38 -10.73 -6.47
CA PRO A 133 -3.18 -12.01 -7.18
C PRO A 133 -2.26 -13.00 -6.47
N GLU A 134 -1.32 -12.55 -5.63
CA GLU A 134 -0.29 -13.38 -5.01
C GLU A 134 -0.47 -13.54 -3.50
N LEU A 135 -0.93 -12.49 -2.83
CA LEU A 135 -0.95 -12.38 -1.37
C LEU A 135 -2.36 -12.18 -0.83
N GLY A 136 -2.59 -12.73 0.36
CA GLY A 136 -3.69 -12.37 1.23
C GLY A 136 -3.17 -11.77 2.52
N TYR A 137 -3.83 -10.72 3.01
CA TYR A 137 -3.59 -10.12 4.30
C TYR A 137 -4.88 -10.07 5.10
N VAL A 138 -4.89 -10.73 6.24
CA VAL A 138 -6.03 -10.74 7.15
C VAL A 138 -5.64 -10.15 8.49
N VAL A 139 -6.49 -9.26 8.99
CA VAL A 139 -6.43 -8.70 10.35
C VAL A 139 -7.65 -9.20 11.11
N MET A 140 -7.45 -9.73 12.31
CA MET A 140 -8.50 -10.32 13.13
C MET A 140 -8.38 -9.86 14.57
N ASP A 141 -9.49 -9.43 15.15
CA ASP A 141 -9.64 -9.19 16.58
C ASP A 141 -10.35 -10.38 17.20
N VAL A 142 -9.72 -11.02 18.17
CA VAL A 142 -10.27 -12.20 18.83
C VAL A 142 -10.21 -12.08 20.35
N GLN A 143 -11.15 -12.73 21.03
CA GLN A 143 -11.14 -12.91 22.48
C GLN A 143 -10.46 -14.23 22.81
N SER A 144 -9.22 -14.20 23.23
CA SER A 144 -8.44 -15.40 23.57
C SER A 144 -7.76 -15.26 24.92
N GLU A 145 -7.84 -16.31 25.74
CA GLU A 145 -7.08 -16.39 27.00
C GLU A 145 -5.61 -16.78 26.79
N ASN A 146 -5.31 -17.40 25.63
CA ASN A 146 -3.96 -17.83 25.29
C ASN A 146 -3.53 -17.38 23.88
N PRO A 147 -3.13 -16.11 23.73
CA PRO A 147 -2.79 -15.55 22.44
C PRO A 147 -1.56 -16.19 21.78
N GLU A 148 -0.59 -16.67 22.55
CA GLU A 148 0.63 -17.30 22.01
C GLU A 148 0.34 -18.66 21.38
N LEU A 149 -0.60 -19.44 21.93
CA LEU A 149 -1.02 -20.70 21.33
C LEU A 149 -1.65 -20.46 19.96
N ALA A 150 -2.60 -19.55 19.86
CA ALA A 150 -3.24 -19.21 18.60
C ALA A 150 -2.21 -18.69 17.57
N LEU A 151 -1.26 -17.86 17.99
CA LEU A 151 -0.17 -17.39 17.12
C LEU A 151 0.70 -18.54 16.60
N SER A 152 1.02 -19.53 17.45
CA SER A 152 1.81 -20.69 17.04
C SER A 152 1.06 -21.55 16.01
N LEU A 153 -0.21 -21.79 16.22
CA LEU A 153 -1.06 -22.54 15.27
C LEU A 153 -1.23 -21.82 13.93
N LEU A 154 -1.36 -20.49 13.96
CA LEU A 154 -1.43 -19.68 12.73
C LEU A 154 -0.15 -19.77 11.89
N LYS A 155 1.01 -19.95 12.50
CA LYS A 155 2.28 -20.15 11.78
C LYS A 155 2.33 -21.46 10.99
N GLU A 156 1.61 -22.47 11.44
CA GLU A 156 1.57 -23.80 10.82
C GLU A 156 0.55 -23.90 9.65
N VAL A 157 -0.26 -22.87 9.41
CA VAL A 157 -1.22 -22.88 8.30
C VAL A 157 -0.45 -22.92 6.96
N PRO A 158 -0.75 -23.89 6.07
CA PRO A 158 -0.09 -23.97 4.77
C PRO A 158 -0.26 -22.68 3.95
N GLY A 159 0.85 -22.15 3.46
CA GLY A 159 0.85 -20.89 2.71
C GLY A 159 1.06 -19.65 3.57
N THR A 160 1.22 -19.78 4.89
CA THR A 160 1.61 -18.68 5.77
C THR A 160 2.96 -18.12 5.37
N ILE A 161 3.04 -16.80 5.25
CA ILE A 161 4.27 -16.05 5.01
C ILE A 161 4.73 -15.40 6.31
N ARG A 162 3.82 -14.76 7.02
CA ARG A 162 4.12 -14.08 8.30
C ARG A 162 2.87 -13.94 9.15
N THR A 163 3.07 -14.09 10.46
CA THR A 163 2.03 -13.81 11.48
C THR A 163 2.59 -12.90 12.55
N ARG A 164 1.71 -12.10 13.14
CA ARG A 164 2.01 -11.23 14.28
C ARG A 164 0.78 -11.11 15.17
N VAL A 165 0.98 -10.97 16.47
CA VAL A 165 -0.07 -10.59 17.45
C VAL A 165 0.27 -9.24 18.07
N ILE A 166 -0.76 -8.45 18.36
CA ILE A 166 -0.72 -7.22 19.15
C ILE A 166 -1.65 -7.40 20.34
N TYR A 167 -1.19 -6.99 21.51
CA TYR A 167 -1.88 -7.11 22.81
C TYR A 167 -2.57 -5.81 23.18
#